data_e1c097a0a7a9e01921c0118fbabf4e6e
#
_entry.id   e1c097a0a7a9e01921c0118fbabf4e6e
#
_cell.length_a   1.000
_cell.length_b   1.000
_cell.length_c   1.000
_cell.angle_alpha   90.00
_cell.angle_beta   90.00
_cell.angle_gamma   90.00
#
_symmetry.space_group_name_H-M   'P 1'
#
loop_
_entity.id
_entity.type
_entity.pdbx_description
1 polymer ?
#
loop_
_entity_poly.entity_id
_entity_poly.type
_entity_poly.pdbx_seq_one_letter_code
_entity_poly.pdbx_strand_id
1 'polypeptide(L)'
;MNPAAPRKIRSAAVFRDHGMPIAVMRVPDHGDVSLHSHDFHELVLITGGGGRHITAHGSYPLKTGDVFLIRGSTRHGYAGTERLGLVNILFNPRQARLPLNELDLGAVPGYHALFKIEPRMRQAGRGGLRLGLNAAQLEQAAAVVGELEAELRARRPGGCFMACGHLMRLIGFLSRCYSALQEPRATPVLGISRALSHIEQHFAEPLTVARLARVAGMSESTFMRRFHEAVGRSPVEYLIHTRIAHACGRLRHGDSPKLVAVAAACGYADANYFSRQFHRVMGCTPRAYRTLPTAPLAGGAGGDKG
;
A
#
# COMPACT_ATOMS: atom_id res chain seq x y z
N MET A 1 -10.49 -26.57 -25.56
CA MET A 1 -9.23 -25.82 -25.57
C MET A 1 -8.90 -25.48 -24.12
N ASN A 2 -7.79 -25.99 -23.62
CA ASN A 2 -7.34 -25.71 -22.24
C ASN A 2 -6.94 -24.22 -22.17
N PRO A 3 -7.49 -23.40 -21.28
CA PRO A 3 -7.08 -21.99 -21.19
C PRO A 3 -5.60 -21.94 -20.80
N ALA A 4 -4.80 -21.28 -21.63
CA ALA A 4 -3.38 -21.10 -21.38
C ALA A 4 -3.19 -20.58 -19.95
N ALA A 5 -2.24 -21.16 -19.21
CA ALA A 5 -1.93 -20.74 -17.85
C ALA A 5 -1.69 -19.22 -17.81
N PRO A 6 -2.27 -18.48 -16.86
CA PRO A 6 -2.20 -17.02 -16.84
C PRO A 6 -0.74 -16.57 -16.75
N ARG A 7 -0.35 -15.69 -17.67
CA ARG A 7 1.01 -15.14 -17.75
C ARG A 7 1.36 -14.42 -16.45
N LYS A 8 2.46 -14.82 -15.79
CA LYS A 8 3.01 -14.13 -14.63
C LYS A 8 4.24 -13.32 -15.03
N ILE A 9 4.17 -12.01 -14.90
CA ILE A 9 5.28 -11.10 -15.16
C ILE A 9 6.12 -10.98 -13.88
N ARG A 10 7.41 -11.24 -13.95
CA ARG A 10 8.31 -11.19 -12.79
C ARG A 10 9.02 -9.85 -12.70
N SER A 11 9.20 -9.34 -11.50
CA SER A 11 9.96 -8.12 -11.19
C SER A 11 11.35 -8.14 -11.82
N ALA A 12 12.03 -9.29 -11.83
CA ALA A 12 13.33 -9.47 -12.48
C ALA A 12 13.33 -9.17 -13.99
N ALA A 13 12.19 -9.29 -14.68
CA ALA A 13 12.09 -8.95 -16.10
C ALA A 13 11.88 -7.45 -16.32
N VAL A 14 11.24 -6.77 -15.36
CA VAL A 14 10.85 -5.35 -15.47
C VAL A 14 11.98 -4.44 -14.97
N PHE A 15 12.69 -4.82 -13.91
CA PHE A 15 13.69 -3.99 -13.25
C PHE A 15 15.14 -4.34 -13.64
N ARG A 16 15.34 -5.21 -14.65
CA ARG A 16 16.67 -5.72 -15.08
C ARG A 16 17.67 -4.62 -15.41
N ASP A 17 17.23 -3.62 -16.15
CA ASP A 17 18.15 -2.66 -16.77
C ASP A 17 18.51 -1.48 -15.86
N HIS A 18 17.85 -1.35 -14.71
CA HIS A 18 17.93 -0.12 -13.91
C HIS A 18 18.56 -0.30 -12.54
N GLY A 19 18.73 -1.52 -12.03
CA GLY A 19 19.19 -1.75 -10.65
C GLY A 19 18.26 -1.14 -9.59
N MET A 20 17.19 -0.45 -10.04
CA MET A 20 16.19 0.24 -9.23
C MET A 20 14.86 -0.52 -9.27
N PRO A 21 14.23 -0.76 -8.14
CA PRO A 21 12.96 -1.47 -8.07
C PRO A 21 11.76 -0.55 -8.32
N ILE A 22 11.93 0.42 -9.22
CA ILE A 22 10.91 1.39 -9.68
C ILE A 22 11.07 1.54 -11.19
N ALA A 23 9.95 1.52 -11.92
CA ALA A 23 9.90 1.80 -13.34
C ALA A 23 8.64 2.58 -13.71
N VAL A 24 8.68 3.38 -14.77
CA VAL A 24 7.54 4.08 -15.34
C VAL A 24 7.33 3.59 -16.76
N MET A 25 6.10 3.21 -17.09
CA MET A 25 5.68 2.80 -18.43
C MET A 25 4.53 3.69 -18.89
N ARG A 26 4.75 4.46 -19.97
CA ARG A 26 3.71 5.25 -20.64
C ARG A 26 3.18 4.47 -21.84
N VAL A 27 1.88 4.29 -21.88
CA VAL A 27 1.19 3.62 -22.99
C VAL A 27 0.11 4.58 -23.49
N PRO A 28 0.35 5.27 -24.60
CA PRO A 28 -0.59 6.27 -25.12
C PRO A 28 -1.85 5.66 -25.74
N ASP A 29 -1.76 4.42 -26.21
CA ASP A 29 -2.88 3.65 -26.78
C ASP A 29 -2.73 2.19 -26.35
N HIS A 30 -3.36 1.85 -25.24
CA HIS A 30 -3.31 0.53 -24.65
C HIS A 30 -4.42 -0.35 -25.23
N GLY A 31 -4.03 -1.43 -25.89
CA GLY A 31 -4.95 -2.43 -26.40
C GLY A 31 -5.54 -3.35 -25.34
N ASP A 32 -6.45 -4.22 -25.74
CA ASP A 32 -7.00 -5.27 -24.87
C ASP A 32 -5.90 -6.23 -24.42
N VAL A 33 -5.89 -6.54 -23.13
CA VAL A 33 -4.92 -7.45 -22.51
C VAL A 33 -5.64 -8.47 -21.64
N SER A 34 -5.38 -9.75 -21.93
CA SER A 34 -5.93 -10.85 -21.15
C SER A 34 -5.45 -10.85 -19.70
N LEU A 35 -6.15 -11.59 -18.83
CA LEU A 35 -5.81 -11.71 -17.41
C LEU A 35 -4.38 -12.22 -17.21
N HIS A 36 -3.58 -11.41 -16.55
CA HIS A 36 -2.20 -11.72 -16.13
C HIS A 36 -1.98 -11.30 -14.67
N SER A 37 -0.82 -11.58 -14.13
CA SER A 37 -0.41 -11.16 -12.78
C SER A 37 1.09 -10.85 -12.76
N HIS A 38 1.53 -10.20 -11.69
CA HIS A 38 2.95 -9.86 -11.48
C HIS A 38 3.30 -9.95 -9.99
N ASP A 39 4.57 -9.82 -9.61
CA ASP A 39 5.07 -9.89 -8.24
C ASP A 39 5.51 -8.52 -7.66
N PHE A 40 5.12 -7.43 -8.31
CA PHE A 40 5.37 -6.05 -7.92
C PHE A 40 4.04 -5.28 -7.79
N HIS A 41 4.09 -4.06 -7.34
CA HIS A 41 2.93 -3.15 -7.29
C HIS A 41 2.89 -2.32 -8.57
N GLU A 42 1.69 -2.05 -9.04
CA GLU A 42 1.42 -1.23 -10.22
C GLU A 42 0.40 -0.16 -9.85
N LEU A 43 0.85 1.09 -9.82
CA LEU A 43 0.00 2.26 -9.64
C LEU A 43 -0.34 2.80 -11.03
N VAL A 44 -1.62 2.74 -11.37
CA VAL A 44 -2.14 3.10 -12.70
C VAL A 44 -2.77 4.48 -12.67
N LEU A 45 -2.39 5.33 -13.62
CA LEU A 45 -3.05 6.61 -13.94
C LEU A 45 -3.63 6.53 -15.34
N ILE A 46 -4.92 6.73 -15.49
CA ILE A 46 -5.58 6.81 -16.81
C ILE A 46 -5.45 8.25 -17.32
N THR A 47 -4.77 8.42 -18.46
CA THR A 47 -4.45 9.74 -19.01
C THR A 47 -5.34 10.12 -20.20
N GLY A 48 -6.09 9.17 -20.76
CA GLY A 48 -6.99 9.43 -21.88
C GLY A 48 -7.81 8.21 -22.28
N GLY A 49 -8.80 8.42 -23.13
CA GLY A 49 -9.64 7.36 -23.65
C GLY A 49 -10.49 6.64 -22.60
N GLY A 50 -10.85 5.40 -22.89
CA GLY A 50 -11.70 4.57 -22.04
C GLY A 50 -11.50 3.08 -22.24
N GLY A 51 -12.27 2.29 -21.52
CA GLY A 51 -12.22 0.83 -21.55
C GLY A 51 -12.72 0.22 -20.24
N ARG A 52 -12.37 -1.01 -20.02
CA ARG A 52 -12.71 -1.73 -18.76
C ARG A 52 -11.47 -2.40 -18.19
N HIS A 53 -11.23 -2.17 -16.91
CA HIS A 53 -10.30 -2.98 -16.14
C HIS A 53 -11.01 -4.28 -15.74
N ILE A 54 -10.45 -5.41 -16.10
CA ILE A 54 -11.00 -6.75 -15.81
C ILE A 54 -10.17 -7.43 -14.70
N THR A 55 -10.86 -8.15 -13.83
CA THR A 55 -10.28 -8.96 -12.76
C THR A 55 -10.94 -10.32 -12.73
N ALA A 56 -10.43 -11.26 -11.93
CA ALA A 56 -11.07 -12.56 -11.73
C ALA A 56 -12.50 -12.46 -11.12
N HIS A 57 -12.86 -11.30 -10.54
CA HIS A 57 -14.10 -11.12 -9.78
C HIS A 57 -15.04 -10.06 -10.38
N GLY A 58 -14.73 -9.53 -11.56
CA GLY A 58 -15.57 -8.54 -12.21
C GLY A 58 -14.79 -7.56 -13.07
N SER A 59 -15.51 -6.66 -13.71
CA SER A 59 -14.93 -5.63 -14.58
C SER A 59 -15.47 -4.25 -14.20
N TYR A 60 -14.63 -3.23 -14.41
CA TYR A 60 -14.92 -1.85 -14.02
C TYR A 60 -14.63 -0.91 -15.20
N PRO A 61 -15.53 0.03 -15.53
CA PRO A 61 -15.28 1.02 -16.57
C PRO A 61 -14.13 1.93 -16.16
N LEU A 62 -13.31 2.35 -17.12
CA LEU A 62 -12.21 3.29 -16.95
C LEU A 62 -12.54 4.62 -17.63
N LYS A 63 -12.08 5.71 -17.01
CA LYS A 63 -12.15 7.07 -17.57
C LYS A 63 -10.88 7.84 -17.24
N THR A 64 -10.59 8.85 -18.04
CA THR A 64 -9.49 9.80 -17.78
C THR A 64 -9.54 10.35 -16.36
N GLY A 65 -8.40 10.35 -15.68
CA GLY A 65 -8.25 10.76 -14.28
C GLY A 65 -8.40 9.61 -13.28
N ASP A 66 -8.85 8.43 -13.67
CA ASP A 66 -8.91 7.28 -12.77
C ASP A 66 -7.52 6.88 -12.30
N VAL A 67 -7.38 6.67 -10.98
CA VAL A 67 -6.15 6.17 -10.34
C VAL A 67 -6.49 4.99 -9.45
N PHE A 68 -5.71 3.92 -9.57
CA PHE A 68 -5.87 2.74 -8.74
C PHE A 68 -4.56 1.95 -8.61
N LEU A 69 -4.43 1.21 -7.51
CA LEU A 69 -3.29 0.34 -7.25
C LEU A 69 -3.67 -1.12 -7.55
N ILE A 70 -2.83 -1.79 -8.33
CA ILE A 70 -2.83 -3.25 -8.49
C ILE A 70 -1.71 -3.81 -7.63
N ARG A 71 -2.06 -4.60 -6.62
CA ARG A 71 -1.07 -5.27 -5.75
C ARG A 71 -0.55 -6.51 -6.44
N GLY A 72 0.71 -6.83 -6.21
CA GLY A 72 1.33 -8.03 -6.74
C GLY A 72 0.47 -9.29 -6.52
N SER A 73 0.53 -10.22 -7.46
CA SER A 73 -0.27 -11.44 -7.56
C SER A 73 -1.78 -11.26 -7.87
N THR A 74 -2.29 -10.03 -7.96
CA THR A 74 -3.67 -9.77 -8.42
C THR A 74 -3.79 -10.03 -9.91
N ARG A 75 -4.71 -10.93 -10.30
CA ARG A 75 -5.01 -11.18 -11.71
C ARG A 75 -5.87 -10.06 -12.26
N HIS A 76 -5.40 -9.43 -13.34
CA HIS A 76 -6.05 -8.29 -13.97
C HIS A 76 -5.75 -8.23 -15.47
N GLY A 77 -6.50 -7.42 -16.20
CA GLY A 77 -6.35 -7.15 -17.60
C GLY A 77 -7.21 -5.98 -18.05
N TYR A 78 -7.28 -5.75 -19.37
CA TYR A 78 -8.04 -4.66 -19.97
C TYR A 78 -8.86 -5.19 -21.14
N ALA A 79 -10.09 -4.68 -21.32
CA ALA A 79 -10.98 -5.08 -22.39
C ALA A 79 -11.82 -3.91 -22.91
N GLY A 80 -12.19 -3.96 -24.18
CA GLY A 80 -12.99 -2.93 -24.85
C GLY A 80 -12.31 -1.57 -24.77
N THR A 81 -11.01 -1.54 -25.00
CA THR A 81 -10.19 -0.33 -24.90
C THR A 81 -10.40 0.55 -26.15
N GLU A 82 -10.64 1.84 -25.93
CA GLU A 82 -10.82 2.85 -26.95
C GLU A 82 -9.83 3.99 -26.71
N ARG A 83 -8.71 3.98 -27.44
CA ARG A 83 -7.61 4.94 -27.27
C ARG A 83 -7.22 5.12 -25.78
N LEU A 84 -7.15 4.02 -25.06
CA LEU A 84 -6.86 4.03 -23.62
C LEU A 84 -5.43 4.46 -23.39
N GLY A 85 -5.22 5.70 -22.95
CA GLY A 85 -3.94 6.20 -22.49
C GLY A 85 -3.76 5.93 -21.01
N LEU A 86 -2.62 5.37 -20.61
CA LEU A 86 -2.29 5.16 -19.21
C LEU A 86 -0.79 5.31 -18.91
N VAL A 87 -0.51 5.56 -17.65
CA VAL A 87 0.84 5.53 -17.09
C VAL A 87 0.85 4.54 -15.94
N ASN A 88 1.72 3.55 -16.03
CA ASN A 88 1.97 2.58 -14.99
C ASN A 88 3.26 2.93 -14.25
N ILE A 89 3.15 3.15 -12.94
CA ILE A 89 4.29 3.26 -12.04
C ILE A 89 4.43 1.91 -11.34
N LEU A 90 5.47 1.18 -11.72
CA LEU A 90 5.78 -0.16 -11.24
C LEU A 90 6.80 -0.06 -10.12
N PHE A 91 6.56 -0.70 -8.98
CA PHE A 91 7.50 -0.67 -7.88
C PHE A 91 7.38 -1.89 -6.96
N ASN A 92 8.52 -2.27 -6.36
CA ASN A 92 8.56 -3.26 -5.30
C ASN A 92 8.86 -2.55 -3.97
N PRO A 93 7.86 -2.37 -3.06
CA PRO A 93 8.06 -1.57 -1.85
C PRO A 93 9.14 -2.11 -0.92
N ARG A 94 9.34 -3.44 -0.91
CA ARG A 94 10.40 -4.07 -0.09
C ARG A 94 11.79 -3.82 -0.65
N GLN A 95 11.97 -3.97 -1.97
CA GLN A 95 13.25 -3.74 -2.63
C GLN A 95 13.59 -2.25 -2.70
N ALA A 96 12.59 -1.39 -2.95
CA ALA A 96 12.75 0.06 -2.93
C ALA A 96 12.96 0.62 -1.51
N ARG A 97 12.81 -0.19 -0.48
CA ARG A 97 12.92 0.22 0.93
C ARG A 97 12.09 1.47 1.24
N LEU A 98 10.92 1.57 0.61
CA LEU A 98 10.03 2.68 0.83
C LEU A 98 9.53 2.64 2.28
N PRO A 99 9.73 3.70 3.07
CA PRO A 99 9.34 3.74 4.48
C PRO A 99 7.82 3.99 4.62
N LEU A 100 7.00 3.30 3.83
CA LEU A 100 5.55 3.50 3.78
C LEU A 100 4.83 3.20 5.10
N ASN A 101 5.46 2.46 6.00
CA ASN A 101 4.92 2.14 7.32
C ASN A 101 5.57 2.96 8.47
N GLU A 102 6.63 3.72 8.17
CA GLU A 102 7.44 4.45 9.16
C GLU A 102 7.18 5.95 9.12
N LEU A 103 6.67 6.44 7.99
CA LEU A 103 6.33 7.85 7.81
C LEU A 103 4.84 8.09 8.12
N ASP A 104 4.51 9.33 8.38
CA ASP A 104 3.19 9.87 8.75
C ASP A 104 2.06 9.62 7.72
N LEU A 105 2.30 8.78 6.70
CA LEU A 105 1.27 8.38 5.72
C LEU A 105 0.11 7.63 6.37
N GLY A 106 0.34 6.91 7.46
CA GLY A 106 -0.72 6.30 8.26
C GLY A 106 -1.71 7.32 8.82
N ALA A 107 -1.29 8.56 9.02
CA ALA A 107 -2.15 9.67 9.44
C ALA A 107 -3.09 10.17 8.33
N VAL A 108 -2.84 9.84 7.06
CA VAL A 108 -3.63 10.30 5.90
C VAL A 108 -4.68 9.26 5.53
N PRO A 109 -5.99 9.50 5.75
CA PRO A 109 -7.05 8.51 5.46
C PRO A 109 -7.03 8.01 4.02
N GLY A 110 -6.80 8.89 3.04
CA GLY A 110 -6.73 8.50 1.64
C GLY A 110 -5.61 7.52 1.31
N TYR A 111 -4.53 7.49 2.09
CA TYR A 111 -3.50 6.47 1.95
C TYR A 111 -4.06 5.07 2.26
N HIS A 112 -4.78 4.92 3.37
CA HIS A 112 -5.43 3.66 3.71
C HIS A 112 -6.46 3.25 2.66
N ALA A 113 -7.25 4.22 2.18
CA ALA A 113 -8.25 3.98 1.13
C ALA A 113 -7.59 3.43 -0.14
N LEU A 114 -6.68 4.18 -0.75
CA LEU A 114 -6.09 3.90 -2.05
C LEU A 114 -5.13 2.71 -2.02
N PHE A 115 -4.30 2.60 -0.97
CA PHE A 115 -3.21 1.63 -0.93
C PHE A 115 -3.51 0.37 -0.11
N LYS A 116 -4.49 0.41 0.81
CA LYS A 116 -4.81 -0.76 1.65
C LYS A 116 -6.21 -1.32 1.37
N ILE A 117 -7.25 -0.48 1.38
CA ILE A 117 -8.65 -0.93 1.35
C ILE A 117 -9.12 -1.27 -0.08
N GLU A 118 -9.02 -0.33 -1.01
CA GLU A 118 -9.52 -0.54 -2.38
C GLU A 118 -8.92 -1.75 -3.10
N PRO A 119 -7.58 -1.97 -3.07
CA PRO A 119 -7.01 -3.16 -3.70
C PRO A 119 -7.58 -4.45 -3.13
N ARG A 120 -7.81 -4.50 -1.79
CA ARG A 120 -8.40 -5.66 -1.13
C ARG A 120 -9.87 -5.85 -1.51
N MET A 121 -10.66 -4.78 -1.51
CA MET A 121 -12.08 -4.84 -1.89
C MET A 121 -12.23 -5.28 -3.35
N ARG A 122 -11.36 -4.80 -4.24
CA ARG A 122 -11.33 -5.20 -5.65
C ARG A 122 -11.02 -6.68 -5.82
N GLN A 123 -10.07 -7.22 -5.05
CA GLN A 123 -9.76 -8.65 -5.02
C GLN A 123 -10.93 -9.50 -4.52
N ALA A 124 -11.80 -8.94 -3.66
CA ALA A 124 -13.00 -9.62 -3.15
C ALA A 124 -14.24 -9.40 -4.04
N GLY A 125 -14.09 -8.82 -5.24
CA GLY A 125 -15.21 -8.52 -6.14
C GLY A 125 -16.13 -7.38 -5.66
N ARG A 126 -15.72 -6.67 -4.62
CA ARG A 126 -16.48 -5.57 -3.99
C ARG A 126 -15.95 -4.19 -4.39
N GLY A 127 -15.10 -4.13 -5.40
CA GLY A 127 -14.50 -2.91 -5.89
C GLY A 127 -15.45 -2.09 -6.76
N GLY A 128 -15.32 -0.79 -6.72
CA GLY A 128 -16.12 0.14 -7.53
C GLY A 128 -15.71 1.58 -7.34
N LEU A 129 -15.05 1.85 -6.23
CA LEU A 129 -14.51 3.18 -5.96
C LEU A 129 -13.06 3.25 -6.42
N ARG A 130 -12.74 4.30 -7.13
CA ARG A 130 -11.39 4.67 -7.53
C ARG A 130 -11.20 6.15 -7.28
N LEU A 131 -9.97 6.55 -7.05
CA LEU A 131 -9.64 7.97 -7.06
C LEU A 131 -9.85 8.51 -8.48
N GLY A 132 -10.73 9.50 -8.62
CA GLY A 132 -10.88 10.28 -9.86
C GLY A 132 -10.20 11.62 -9.68
N LEU A 133 -9.14 11.88 -10.43
CA LEU A 133 -8.48 13.17 -10.48
C LEU A 133 -9.21 14.09 -11.46
N ASN A 134 -9.38 15.36 -11.09
CA ASN A 134 -9.75 16.39 -12.06
C ASN A 134 -8.54 16.77 -12.95
N ALA A 135 -8.76 17.60 -13.97
CA ALA A 135 -7.71 17.95 -14.94
C ALA A 135 -6.45 18.52 -14.29
N ALA A 136 -6.61 19.48 -13.37
CA ALA A 136 -5.47 20.10 -12.67
C ALA A 136 -4.71 19.10 -11.78
N GLN A 137 -5.43 18.21 -11.10
CA GLN A 137 -4.83 17.16 -10.28
C GLN A 137 -4.10 16.12 -11.14
N LEU A 138 -4.67 15.77 -12.30
CA LEU A 138 -4.03 14.85 -13.24
C LEU A 138 -2.75 15.45 -13.82
N GLU A 139 -2.77 16.73 -14.18
CA GLU A 139 -1.58 17.46 -14.64
C GLU A 139 -0.49 17.50 -13.57
N GLN A 140 -0.86 17.79 -12.32
CA GLN A 140 0.09 17.78 -11.20
C GLN A 140 0.68 16.38 -10.96
N ALA A 141 -0.13 15.33 -11.02
CA ALA A 141 0.35 13.95 -10.91
C ALA A 141 1.30 13.61 -12.07
N ALA A 142 0.94 14.00 -13.30
CA ALA A 142 1.75 13.77 -14.50
C ALA A 142 3.11 14.49 -14.43
N ALA A 143 3.17 15.70 -13.85
CA ALA A 143 4.42 16.43 -13.63
C ALA A 143 5.35 15.66 -12.67
N VAL A 144 4.83 15.18 -11.53
CA VAL A 144 5.62 14.38 -10.57
C VAL A 144 6.12 13.08 -11.21
N VAL A 145 5.28 12.43 -12.03
CA VAL A 145 5.69 11.24 -12.79
C VAL A 145 6.78 11.57 -13.80
N GLY A 146 6.71 12.75 -14.45
CA GLY A 146 7.74 13.22 -15.38
C GLY A 146 9.10 13.42 -14.70
N GLU A 147 9.11 14.00 -13.49
CA GLU A 147 10.33 14.15 -12.68
C GLU A 147 10.91 12.76 -12.28
N LEU A 148 10.04 11.84 -11.82
CA LEU A 148 10.44 10.46 -11.54
C LEU A 148 11.07 9.78 -12.76
N GLU A 149 10.45 9.89 -13.92
CA GLU A 149 10.90 9.29 -15.16
C GLU A 149 12.23 9.88 -15.65
N ALA A 150 12.41 11.20 -15.51
CA ALA A 150 13.67 11.88 -15.83
C ALA A 150 14.80 11.37 -14.95
N GLU A 151 14.58 11.18 -13.64
CA GLU A 151 15.59 10.66 -12.73
C GLU A 151 15.95 9.20 -13.03
N LEU A 152 14.94 8.35 -13.34
CA LEU A 152 15.18 6.96 -13.74
C LEU A 152 16.00 6.84 -15.02
N ARG A 153 15.81 7.76 -15.99
CA ARG A 153 16.59 7.79 -17.24
C ARG A 153 17.99 8.32 -17.04
N ALA A 154 18.18 9.31 -16.18
CA ALA A 154 19.48 9.99 -16.00
C ALA A 154 20.54 9.09 -15.36
N ARG A 155 20.16 8.05 -14.60
CA ARG A 155 21.05 7.06 -13.94
C ARG A 155 22.19 7.70 -13.15
N ARG A 156 21.96 8.87 -12.54
CA ARG A 156 22.97 9.58 -11.77
C ARG A 156 23.24 8.91 -10.41
N PRO A 157 24.41 9.12 -9.81
CA PRO A 157 24.64 8.77 -8.41
C PRO A 157 23.55 9.36 -7.52
N GLY A 158 22.99 8.57 -6.60
CA GLY A 158 21.85 9.00 -5.79
C GLY A 158 20.49 8.92 -6.47
N GLY A 159 20.39 8.54 -7.75
CA GLY A 159 19.16 8.47 -8.51
C GLY A 159 18.08 7.58 -7.88
N CYS A 160 18.47 6.47 -7.23
CA CYS A 160 17.52 5.62 -6.51
C CYS A 160 16.85 6.38 -5.35
N PHE A 161 17.61 7.17 -4.60
CA PHE A 161 17.07 8.02 -3.51
C PHE A 161 16.11 9.06 -4.05
N MET A 162 16.48 9.77 -5.13
CA MET A 162 15.63 10.77 -5.78
C MET A 162 14.36 10.15 -6.35
N ALA A 163 14.46 9.01 -7.04
CA ALA A 163 13.31 8.28 -7.57
C ALA A 163 12.34 7.84 -6.46
N CYS A 164 12.85 7.35 -5.32
CA CYS A 164 12.05 7.05 -4.14
C CYS A 164 11.36 8.32 -3.59
N GLY A 165 12.05 9.46 -3.55
CA GLY A 165 11.50 10.75 -3.13
C GLY A 165 10.32 11.19 -4.01
N HIS A 166 10.46 11.13 -5.33
CA HIS A 166 9.39 11.45 -6.28
C HIS A 166 8.20 10.48 -6.15
N LEU A 167 8.47 9.18 -6.00
CA LEU A 167 7.40 8.21 -5.77
C LEU A 167 6.65 8.46 -4.46
N MET A 168 7.35 8.77 -3.36
CA MET A 168 6.72 9.13 -2.08
C MET A 168 5.89 10.42 -2.19
N ARG A 169 6.39 11.43 -2.90
CA ARG A 169 5.64 12.66 -3.20
C ARG A 169 4.35 12.37 -3.95
N LEU A 170 4.41 11.50 -4.98
CA LEU A 170 3.22 11.08 -5.72
C LEU A 170 2.21 10.35 -4.83
N ILE A 171 2.67 9.37 -4.03
CA ILE A 171 1.82 8.64 -3.07
C ILE A 171 1.14 9.60 -2.09
N GLY A 172 1.88 10.54 -1.51
CA GLY A 172 1.35 11.55 -0.60
C GLY A 172 0.30 12.46 -1.27
N PHE A 173 0.59 12.93 -2.48
CA PHE A 173 -0.34 13.75 -3.27
C PHE A 173 -1.65 13.01 -3.56
N LEU A 174 -1.58 11.81 -4.11
CA LEU A 174 -2.76 10.99 -4.42
C LEU A 174 -3.57 10.64 -3.17
N SER A 175 -2.89 10.38 -2.05
CA SER A 175 -3.54 10.14 -0.76
C SER A 175 -4.33 11.36 -0.27
N ARG A 176 -3.78 12.57 -0.43
CA ARG A 176 -4.50 13.82 -0.11
C ARG A 176 -5.70 14.05 -1.02
N CYS A 177 -5.54 13.82 -2.33
CA CYS A 177 -6.66 13.88 -3.29
C CYS A 177 -7.79 12.93 -2.89
N TYR A 178 -7.45 11.69 -2.49
CA TYR A 178 -8.45 10.73 -2.04
C TYR A 178 -9.16 11.18 -0.75
N SER A 179 -8.41 11.72 0.21
CA SER A 179 -8.98 12.25 1.47
C SER A 179 -9.98 13.38 1.24
N ALA A 180 -9.80 14.15 0.17
CA ALA A 180 -10.65 15.29 -0.18
C ALA A 180 -11.92 14.90 -0.97
N LEU A 181 -12.10 13.62 -1.34
CA LEU A 181 -13.30 13.16 -2.04
C LEU A 181 -14.56 13.37 -1.19
N GLN A 182 -15.56 14.02 -1.78
CA GLN A 182 -16.88 14.24 -1.15
C GLN A 182 -17.98 13.35 -1.74
N GLU A 183 -17.61 12.34 -2.53
CA GLU A 183 -18.57 11.43 -3.14
C GLU A 183 -19.25 10.53 -2.10
N PRO A 184 -20.60 10.35 -2.16
CA PRO A 184 -21.31 9.47 -1.23
C PRO A 184 -20.79 8.02 -1.21
N ARG A 185 -20.32 7.52 -2.33
CA ARG A 185 -19.72 6.17 -2.44
C ARG A 185 -18.35 6.07 -1.74
N ALA A 186 -17.61 7.19 -1.64
CA ALA A 186 -16.34 7.25 -0.91
C ALA A 186 -16.52 7.25 0.60
N THR A 187 -17.66 7.74 1.10
CA THR A 187 -17.93 7.93 2.53
C THR A 187 -17.67 6.68 3.39
N PRO A 188 -18.12 5.47 3.03
CA PRO A 188 -17.86 4.28 3.84
C PRO A 188 -16.38 3.88 3.87
N VAL A 189 -15.69 3.96 2.73
CA VAL A 189 -14.25 3.64 2.63
C VAL A 189 -13.45 4.68 3.41
N LEU A 190 -13.75 5.97 3.24
CA LEU A 190 -13.12 7.04 4.00
C LEU A 190 -13.42 6.97 5.50
N GLY A 191 -14.61 6.52 5.89
CA GLY A 191 -14.94 6.28 7.29
C GLY A 191 -14.00 5.24 7.93
N ILE A 192 -13.85 4.08 7.30
CA ILE A 192 -12.91 3.06 7.76
C ILE A 192 -11.47 3.57 7.69
N SER A 193 -11.11 4.31 6.66
CA SER A 193 -9.77 4.90 6.51
C SER A 193 -9.45 5.89 7.64
N ARG A 194 -10.42 6.74 8.04
CA ARG A 194 -10.27 7.64 9.20
C ARG A 194 -10.05 6.86 10.50
N ALA A 195 -10.78 5.75 10.69
CA ALA A 195 -10.58 4.90 11.86
C ALA A 195 -9.18 4.25 11.86
N LEU A 196 -8.68 3.81 10.70
CA LEU A 196 -7.31 3.30 10.58
C LEU A 196 -6.27 4.37 10.89
N SER A 197 -6.40 5.58 10.33
CA SER A 197 -5.51 6.70 10.64
C SER A 197 -5.56 7.06 12.13
N HIS A 198 -6.75 7.04 12.74
CA HIS A 198 -6.89 7.29 14.16
C HIS A 198 -6.18 6.23 15.02
N ILE A 199 -6.25 4.94 14.62
CA ILE A 199 -5.50 3.87 15.28
C ILE A 199 -4.00 4.10 15.16
N GLU A 200 -3.49 4.43 13.97
CA GLU A 200 -2.05 4.66 13.74
C GLU A 200 -1.50 5.86 14.53
N GLN A 201 -2.30 6.91 14.70
CA GLN A 201 -1.91 8.11 15.46
C GLN A 201 -2.03 7.94 16.98
N HIS A 202 -3.00 7.13 17.45
CA HIS A 202 -3.38 7.01 18.86
C HIS A 202 -3.20 5.60 19.42
N PHE A 203 -2.38 4.76 18.77
CA PHE A 203 -2.24 3.33 19.13
C PHE A 203 -1.85 3.12 20.60
N ALA A 204 -1.11 4.04 21.19
CA ALA A 204 -0.66 3.93 22.60
C ALA A 204 -1.77 4.29 23.61
N GLU A 205 -2.85 4.95 23.14
CA GLU A 205 -3.99 5.33 23.99
C GLU A 205 -4.99 4.17 24.17
N PRO A 206 -5.85 4.24 25.20
CA PRO A 206 -7.03 3.37 25.28
C PRO A 206 -8.00 3.67 24.14
N LEU A 207 -8.12 2.77 23.18
CA LEU A 207 -9.06 2.88 22.07
C LEU A 207 -10.19 1.85 22.19
N THR A 208 -11.43 2.33 22.17
CA THR A 208 -12.63 1.49 22.19
C THR A 208 -13.25 1.39 20.81
N VAL A 209 -14.00 0.31 20.55
CA VAL A 209 -14.77 0.14 19.32
C VAL A 209 -15.76 1.30 19.13
N ALA A 210 -16.42 1.75 20.20
CA ALA A 210 -17.33 2.88 20.17
C ALA A 210 -16.65 4.18 19.69
N ARG A 211 -15.41 4.47 20.18
CA ARG A 211 -14.63 5.64 19.73
C ARG A 211 -14.30 5.53 18.25
N LEU A 212 -13.84 4.36 17.80
CA LEU A 212 -13.47 4.13 16.40
C LEU A 212 -14.68 4.20 15.46
N ALA A 213 -15.83 3.66 15.87
CA ALA A 213 -17.09 3.76 15.12
C ALA A 213 -17.55 5.22 14.96
N ARG A 214 -17.41 6.03 16.01
CA ARG A 214 -17.70 7.47 15.97
C ARG A 214 -16.77 8.20 15.00
N VAL A 215 -15.48 7.92 15.02
CA VAL A 215 -14.49 8.46 14.05
C VAL A 215 -14.86 8.08 12.62
N ALA A 216 -15.33 6.85 12.42
CA ALA A 216 -15.77 6.37 11.11
C ALA A 216 -17.13 6.98 10.66
N GLY A 217 -17.88 7.64 11.56
CA GLY A 217 -19.23 8.13 11.28
C GLY A 217 -20.25 6.98 11.10
N MET A 218 -20.13 5.90 11.88
CA MET A 218 -20.93 4.68 11.77
C MET A 218 -21.43 4.22 13.14
N SER A 219 -22.53 3.44 13.16
CA SER A 219 -22.88 2.63 14.32
C SER A 219 -21.84 1.54 14.56
N GLU A 220 -21.67 1.07 15.81
CA GLU A 220 -20.66 0.05 16.15
C GLU A 220 -20.83 -1.23 15.33
N SER A 221 -22.07 -1.72 15.15
CA SER A 221 -22.35 -2.92 14.37
C SER A 221 -21.97 -2.77 12.89
N THR A 222 -22.32 -1.62 12.29
CA THR A 222 -21.95 -1.28 10.91
C THR A 222 -20.42 -1.15 10.77
N PHE A 223 -19.79 -0.49 11.73
CA PHE A 223 -18.35 -0.31 11.76
C PHE A 223 -17.61 -1.66 11.84
N MET A 224 -17.95 -2.52 12.78
CA MET A 224 -17.33 -3.84 12.95
C MET A 224 -17.42 -4.67 11.67
N ARG A 225 -18.58 -4.76 11.05
CA ARG A 225 -18.79 -5.49 9.81
C ARG A 225 -17.96 -4.90 8.67
N ARG A 226 -18.08 -3.59 8.42
CA ARG A 226 -17.36 -2.92 7.32
C ARG A 226 -15.85 -2.90 7.53
N PHE A 227 -15.37 -2.74 8.77
CA PHE A 227 -13.96 -2.79 9.09
C PHE A 227 -13.39 -4.18 8.76
N HIS A 228 -14.07 -5.24 9.19
CA HIS A 228 -13.66 -6.61 8.86
C HIS A 228 -13.66 -6.86 7.34
N GLU A 229 -14.69 -6.42 6.63
CA GLU A 229 -14.76 -6.51 5.16
C GLU A 229 -13.59 -5.80 4.46
N ALA A 230 -13.27 -4.59 4.92
CA ALA A 230 -12.24 -3.74 4.31
C ALA A 230 -10.81 -4.16 4.67
N VAL A 231 -10.59 -4.59 5.92
CA VAL A 231 -9.25 -4.83 6.49
C VAL A 231 -8.94 -6.33 6.63
N GLY A 232 -9.99 -7.16 6.79
CA GLY A 232 -9.89 -8.61 7.00
C GLY A 232 -9.53 -9.03 8.41
N ARG A 233 -9.62 -8.09 9.35
CA ARG A 233 -9.37 -8.29 10.78
C ARG A 233 -10.34 -7.44 11.57
N SER A 234 -10.55 -7.77 12.85
CA SER A 234 -11.28 -6.90 13.74
C SER A 234 -10.47 -5.63 14.08
N PRO A 235 -11.13 -4.53 14.50
CA PRO A 235 -10.44 -3.31 14.94
C PRO A 235 -9.45 -3.57 16.09
N VAL A 236 -9.81 -4.45 17.02
CA VAL A 236 -8.96 -4.80 18.19
C VAL A 236 -7.70 -5.56 17.73
N GLU A 237 -7.86 -6.53 16.82
CA GLU A 237 -6.73 -7.24 16.24
C GLU A 237 -5.81 -6.30 15.46
N TYR A 238 -6.39 -5.36 14.70
CA TYR A 238 -5.60 -4.37 13.98
C TYR A 238 -4.80 -3.50 14.94
N LEU A 239 -5.42 -2.99 16.01
CA LEU A 239 -4.74 -2.22 17.06
C LEU A 239 -3.59 -3.02 17.70
N ILE A 240 -3.82 -4.30 18.04
CA ILE A 240 -2.77 -5.16 18.58
C ILE A 240 -1.59 -5.26 17.61
N HIS A 241 -1.86 -5.52 16.32
CA HIS A 241 -0.80 -5.60 15.31
C HIS A 241 -0.05 -4.28 15.13
N THR A 242 -0.74 -3.13 15.15
CA THR A 242 -0.12 -1.80 15.10
C THR A 242 0.81 -1.60 16.31
N ARG A 243 0.35 -1.87 17.52
CA ARG A 243 1.16 -1.78 18.75
C ARG A 243 2.41 -2.65 18.69
N ILE A 244 2.27 -3.90 18.21
CA ILE A 244 3.41 -4.82 18.08
C ILE A 244 4.40 -4.35 17.01
N ALA A 245 3.94 -3.80 15.89
CA ALA A 245 4.81 -3.24 14.86
C ALA A 245 5.67 -2.08 15.41
N HIS A 246 5.06 -1.16 16.17
CA HIS A 246 5.78 -0.09 16.87
C HIS A 246 6.76 -0.63 17.92
N ALA A 247 6.38 -1.68 18.64
CA ALA A 247 7.28 -2.33 19.59
C ALA A 247 8.49 -2.97 18.90
N CYS A 248 8.30 -3.58 17.73
CA CYS A 248 9.40 -4.12 16.93
C CYS A 248 10.42 -3.04 16.55
N GLY A 249 9.96 -1.86 16.11
CA GLY A 249 10.82 -0.71 15.84
C GLY A 249 11.62 -0.30 17.07
N ARG A 250 10.95 -0.09 18.21
CA ARG A 250 11.61 0.29 19.47
C ARG A 250 12.59 -0.74 20.02
N LEU A 251 12.34 -2.02 19.80
CA LEU A 251 13.23 -3.10 20.22
C LEU A 251 14.51 -3.17 19.38
N ARG A 252 14.47 -2.70 18.13
CA ARG A 252 15.62 -2.71 17.20
C ARG A 252 16.43 -1.42 17.22
N HIS A 253 15.78 -0.29 17.47
CA HIS A 253 16.38 1.05 17.43
C HIS A 253 16.41 1.63 18.84
N GLY A 254 17.52 1.51 19.55
CA GLY A 254 17.70 2.16 20.83
C GLY A 254 18.64 1.43 21.81
N ASP A 255 19.06 2.13 22.86
CA ASP A 255 19.92 1.64 23.93
C ASP A 255 19.22 0.60 24.82
N SER A 256 18.85 -0.55 24.24
CA SER A 256 18.28 -1.71 24.95
C SER A 256 17.23 -1.34 26.00
N PRO A 257 16.11 -0.68 25.63
CA PRO A 257 15.15 -0.18 26.62
C PRO A 257 14.57 -1.34 27.43
N LYS A 258 14.26 -1.09 28.70
CA LYS A 258 13.60 -2.07 29.58
C LYS A 258 12.27 -2.49 28.93
N LEU A 259 11.97 -3.79 28.93
CA LEU A 259 10.77 -4.34 28.28
C LEU A 259 9.47 -3.67 28.75
N VAL A 260 9.41 -3.33 30.05
CA VAL A 260 8.28 -2.59 30.66
C VAL A 260 8.10 -1.22 30.01
N ALA A 261 9.20 -0.51 29.73
CA ALA A 261 9.14 0.80 29.05
C ALA A 261 8.65 0.68 27.60
N VAL A 262 9.10 -0.36 26.87
CA VAL A 262 8.61 -0.64 25.52
C VAL A 262 7.10 -0.96 25.54
N ALA A 263 6.66 -1.81 26.47
CA ALA A 263 5.25 -2.17 26.64
C ALA A 263 4.39 -0.92 26.90
N ALA A 264 4.79 -0.09 27.89
CA ALA A 264 4.08 1.14 28.24
C ALA A 264 4.01 2.13 27.04
N ALA A 265 5.12 2.34 26.34
CA ALA A 265 5.18 3.22 25.17
C ALA A 265 4.35 2.72 23.98
N CYS A 266 3.96 1.43 23.99
CA CYS A 266 3.06 0.82 22.99
C CYS A 266 1.62 0.62 23.50
N GLY A 267 1.24 1.26 24.62
CA GLY A 267 -0.13 1.25 25.16
C GLY A 267 -0.52 -0.01 25.91
N TYR A 268 0.46 -0.73 26.49
CA TYR A 268 0.23 -1.88 27.35
C TYR A 268 0.52 -1.52 28.80
N ALA A 269 -0.48 -1.64 29.68
CA ALA A 269 -0.30 -1.42 31.11
C ALA A 269 0.44 -2.60 31.78
N ASP A 270 0.37 -3.81 31.22
CA ASP A 270 0.96 -5.03 31.74
C ASP A 270 1.98 -5.59 30.74
N ALA A 271 3.24 -5.68 31.15
CA ALA A 271 4.34 -6.21 30.35
C ALA A 271 4.21 -7.73 30.09
N ASN A 272 3.55 -8.50 30.96
CA ASN A 272 3.30 -9.92 30.74
C ASN A 272 2.23 -10.11 29.66
N TYR A 273 1.17 -9.31 29.70
CA TYR A 273 0.16 -9.29 28.64
C TYR A 273 0.77 -8.88 27.32
N PHE A 274 1.61 -7.82 27.30
CA PHE A 274 2.38 -7.42 26.13
C PHE A 274 3.21 -8.58 25.56
N SER A 275 3.98 -9.27 26.40
CA SER A 275 4.84 -10.38 25.97
C SER A 275 4.05 -11.53 25.35
N ARG A 276 2.86 -11.86 25.90
CA ARG A 276 1.95 -12.86 25.31
C ARG A 276 1.42 -12.41 23.95
N GLN A 277 0.99 -11.14 23.82
CA GLN A 277 0.51 -10.60 22.54
C GLN A 277 1.64 -10.54 21.50
N PHE A 278 2.83 -10.11 21.91
CA PHE A 278 4.01 -10.07 21.03
C PHE A 278 4.34 -11.47 20.52
N HIS A 279 4.40 -12.46 21.39
CA HIS A 279 4.66 -13.85 20.99
C HIS A 279 3.57 -14.39 20.03
N ARG A 280 2.30 -14.09 20.31
CA ARG A 280 1.18 -14.49 19.45
C ARG A 280 1.30 -13.92 18.02
N VAL A 281 1.76 -12.67 17.88
CA VAL A 281 1.86 -11.98 16.60
C VAL A 281 3.15 -12.30 15.85
N MET A 282 4.27 -12.37 16.59
CA MET A 282 5.62 -12.50 16.02
C MET A 282 6.19 -13.93 16.03
N GLY A 283 5.55 -14.87 16.73
CA GLY A 283 6.04 -16.23 16.88
C GLY A 283 7.24 -16.39 17.82
N CYS A 284 7.76 -15.30 18.40
CA CYS A 284 8.90 -15.30 19.32
C CYS A 284 8.69 -14.29 20.45
N THR A 285 9.49 -14.41 21.53
CA THR A 285 9.43 -13.44 22.64
C THR A 285 10.05 -12.10 22.26
N PRO A 286 9.66 -10.97 22.90
CA PRO A 286 10.30 -9.67 22.66
C PRO A 286 11.82 -9.71 22.90
N ARG A 287 12.29 -10.50 23.88
CA ARG A 287 13.72 -10.67 24.16
C ARG A 287 14.45 -11.40 23.03
N ALA A 288 13.86 -12.50 22.53
CA ALA A 288 14.41 -13.22 21.39
C ALA A 288 14.41 -12.36 20.11
N TYR A 289 13.34 -11.59 19.89
CA TYR A 289 13.25 -10.68 18.75
C TYR A 289 14.35 -9.62 18.72
N ARG A 290 14.74 -9.09 19.87
CA ARG A 290 15.84 -8.12 20.03
C ARG A 290 17.19 -8.69 19.59
N THR A 291 17.42 -9.97 19.83
CA THR A 291 18.68 -10.65 19.51
C THR A 291 18.71 -11.29 18.12
N LEU A 292 17.55 -11.32 17.42
CA LEU A 292 17.53 -11.80 16.05
C LEU A 292 18.42 -10.89 15.18
N PRO A 293 19.32 -11.45 14.37
CA PRO A 293 20.07 -10.68 13.40
C PRO A 293 19.05 -9.87 12.56
N THR A 294 19.27 -8.59 12.40
CA THR A 294 18.64 -7.84 11.30
C THR A 294 19.06 -8.59 10.06
N ALA A 295 18.11 -9.24 9.37
CA ALA A 295 18.43 -9.98 8.16
C ALA A 295 19.31 -9.07 7.30
N PRO A 296 20.53 -9.47 6.94
CA PRO A 296 21.34 -8.68 6.06
C PRO A 296 20.52 -8.51 4.80
N LEU A 297 20.40 -7.26 4.38
CA LEU A 297 19.89 -6.93 3.06
C LEU A 297 20.64 -7.85 2.09
N ALA A 298 19.91 -8.72 1.40
CA ALA A 298 20.50 -9.62 0.42
C ALA A 298 21.27 -8.78 -0.62
N GLY A 299 22.49 -8.49 -0.28
CA GLY A 299 23.52 -7.90 -1.13
C GLY A 299 24.47 -9.02 -1.47
N GLY A 300 24.54 -9.36 -2.76
CA GLY A 300 25.55 -10.07 -3.47
C GLY A 300 26.46 -11.02 -2.67
N ALA A 301 26.12 -12.29 -2.60
CA ALA A 301 27.10 -13.33 -2.50
C ALA A 301 27.42 -13.82 -3.92
N GLY A 302 28.30 -13.09 -4.59
CA GLY A 302 29.20 -13.65 -5.57
C GLY A 302 30.14 -14.58 -4.80
N GLY A 303 29.82 -15.83 -4.70
CA GLY A 303 30.70 -16.90 -4.26
C GLY A 303 31.44 -17.44 -5.46
N ASP A 304 32.59 -16.89 -5.68
CA ASP A 304 33.70 -17.53 -6.37
C ASP A 304 34.04 -18.83 -5.62
N LYS A 305 33.93 -19.95 -6.28
CA LYS A 305 34.65 -21.20 -5.97
C LYS A 305 34.94 -21.95 -7.25
N GLY A 306 36.25 -21.93 -7.60
CA GLY A 306 37.10 -23.00 -8.09
C GLY A 306 36.60 -23.90 -9.21
#